data_1ce2fe3e474053a03188da2d3e84e187
#
_entry.id   1ce2fe3e474053a03188da2d3e84e187
#
_cell.length_a   1.000
_cell.length_b   1.000
_cell.length_c   1.000
_cell.angle_alpha   90.00
_cell.angle_beta   90.00
_cell.angle_gamma   90.00
#
_symmetry.space_group_name_H-M   'P 1'
#
loop_
_entity.id
_entity.type
_entity.pdbx_description
1 polymer ?
#
loop_
_entity_poly.entity_id
_entity_poly.type
_entity_poly.pdbx_seq_one_letter_code
_entity_poly.pdbx_strand_id
1 'polypeptide(L)'
;MRISAAYENEKENARGRRGENCGSQTHGERGCGGGAKPYGFYGWETADIRDERGLTPRDYYDLLSELWSADTCAPRMRSDWSPENKTLGQCSITAFLIQDLYGGKVYGVPLGDGNFHCFNVVGDCVFDLTSEQFGGVRLNYADCPEQLRETHFTKEEKRLRYEALKAALLARLRENGSA
;
A
#
# COMPACT_ATOMS: atom_id res chain seq x y z
N MET A 1 1.20 -5.40 21.88
CA MET A 1 2.16 -4.27 21.89
C MET A 1 1.44 -3.05 21.36
N ARG A 2 1.38 -1.95 22.11
CA ARG A 2 0.53 -0.79 21.80
C ARG A 2 1.00 -0.14 20.50
N ILE A 3 0.08 0.07 19.57
CA ILE A 3 0.25 0.94 18.41
C ILE A 3 0.73 2.28 18.95
N SER A 4 1.78 2.84 18.34
CA SER A 4 2.51 4.03 18.80
C SER A 4 1.57 5.17 19.21
N ALA A 5 1.94 5.94 20.26
CA ALA A 5 1.19 7.09 20.77
C ALA A 5 0.88 8.17 19.69
N ALA A 6 1.62 8.19 18.58
CA ALA A 6 1.35 9.04 17.42
C ALA A 6 0.03 8.65 16.72
N TYR A 7 -0.32 7.35 16.71
CA TYR A 7 -1.57 6.84 16.14
C TYR A 7 -2.80 7.20 16.99
N GLU A 8 -2.66 7.27 18.31
CA GLU A 8 -3.76 7.66 19.21
C GLU A 8 -4.05 9.16 19.16
N ASN A 9 -3.04 10.00 18.97
CA ASN A 9 -3.17 11.47 18.91
C ASN A 9 -3.90 11.93 17.64
N GLU A 10 -3.78 11.21 16.51
CA GLU A 10 -4.52 11.52 15.27
C GLU A 10 -6.00 11.15 15.36
N LYS A 11 -6.37 10.13 16.14
CA LYS A 11 -7.78 9.80 16.41
C LYS A 11 -8.52 10.89 17.20
N GLU A 12 -7.87 11.59 18.10
CA GLU A 12 -8.48 12.69 18.86
C GLU A 12 -8.68 13.93 17.98
N ASN A 13 -7.76 14.21 17.07
CA ASN A 13 -7.83 15.39 16.19
C ASN A 13 -8.89 15.24 15.08
N ALA A 14 -9.21 14.01 14.67
CA ALA A 14 -10.26 13.74 13.67
C ALA A 14 -11.69 13.90 14.22
N ARG A 15 -11.89 13.86 15.54
CA ARG A 15 -13.21 14.06 16.18
C ARG A 15 -13.62 15.52 16.32
N GLY A 16 -12.72 16.48 16.14
CA GLY A 16 -12.94 17.91 16.38
C GLY A 16 -13.45 18.73 15.18
N ARG A 17 -13.52 18.17 13.97
CA ARG A 17 -13.95 18.93 12.79
C ARG A 17 -15.17 18.31 12.11
N ARG A 18 -16.33 18.58 12.70
CA ARG A 18 -17.62 18.51 11.99
C ARG A 18 -18.17 19.92 11.82
N GLY A 19 -18.33 20.33 10.59
CA GLY A 19 -19.11 21.49 10.19
C GLY A 19 -18.47 22.25 9.05
N GLU A 20 -18.86 22.00 7.82
CA GLU A 20 -19.60 22.96 7.02
C GLU A 20 -19.94 22.38 5.66
N ASN A 21 -21.17 22.60 5.31
CA ASN A 21 -21.94 22.11 4.18
C ASN A 21 -21.74 23.05 2.99
N CYS A 22 -21.51 22.56 1.77
CA CYS A 22 -21.90 23.31 0.57
C CYS A 22 -22.17 22.41 -0.65
N GLY A 23 -23.46 22.45 -1.09
CA GLY A 23 -23.82 22.61 -2.49
C GLY A 23 -23.73 21.40 -3.43
N SER A 24 -24.87 20.76 -3.61
CA SER A 24 -25.26 19.89 -4.70
C SER A 24 -25.00 20.46 -6.10
N GLN A 25 -24.45 19.66 -7.03
CA GLN A 25 -24.85 19.69 -8.44
C GLN A 25 -24.89 18.28 -9.02
N THR A 26 -26.07 17.91 -9.46
CA THR A 26 -26.43 16.69 -10.18
C THR A 26 -26.01 16.77 -11.64
N HIS A 27 -25.30 15.79 -12.16
CA HIS A 27 -25.36 15.45 -13.58
C HIS A 27 -25.27 13.94 -13.80
N GLY A 28 -26.38 13.40 -14.33
CA GLY A 28 -26.50 12.39 -15.37
C GLY A 28 -25.83 11.04 -15.19
N GLU A 29 -26.61 10.08 -14.71
CA GLU A 29 -26.36 8.63 -14.86
C GLU A 29 -26.24 8.24 -16.34
N ARG A 30 -25.18 7.51 -16.71
CA ARG A 30 -25.27 6.44 -17.71
C ARG A 30 -24.57 5.22 -17.17
N GLY A 31 -25.36 4.24 -16.76
CA GLY A 31 -24.89 2.96 -16.28
C GLY A 31 -24.23 2.14 -17.40
N CYS A 32 -23.15 1.45 -17.04
CA CYS A 32 -22.76 0.17 -17.56
C CYS A 32 -22.31 -0.64 -16.37
N GLY A 33 -23.14 -1.62 -15.99
CA GLY A 33 -22.93 -2.44 -14.83
C GLY A 33 -21.77 -3.42 -15.01
N GLY A 34 -20.94 -3.44 -14.04
CA GLY A 34 -19.94 -4.41 -13.66
C GLY A 34 -19.44 -3.90 -12.34
N GLY A 35 -20.11 -4.26 -11.23
CA GLY A 35 -19.74 -3.78 -9.91
C GLY A 35 -18.32 -4.24 -9.56
N ALA A 36 -17.32 -3.44 -9.92
CA ALA A 36 -15.97 -3.63 -9.44
C ALA A 36 -16.01 -3.57 -7.91
N LYS A 37 -15.59 -4.65 -7.26
CA LYS A 37 -15.44 -4.70 -5.80
C LYS A 37 -14.54 -3.53 -5.40
N PRO A 38 -14.96 -2.63 -4.51
CA PRO A 38 -14.11 -1.52 -4.10
C PRO A 38 -12.88 -2.09 -3.39
N TYR A 39 -11.69 -1.64 -3.83
CA TYR A 39 -10.44 -1.92 -3.12
C TYR A 39 -10.35 -1.05 -1.88
N GLY A 40 -9.65 -1.54 -0.84
CA GLY A 40 -9.44 -0.78 0.40
C GLY A 40 -8.18 0.06 0.40
N PHE A 41 -7.25 -0.15 -0.55
CA PHE A 41 -5.99 0.56 -0.55
C PHE A 41 -6.11 2.00 -1.08
N TYR A 42 -5.28 2.91 -0.54
CA TYR A 42 -5.29 4.33 -0.93
C TYR A 42 -4.89 4.51 -2.40
N GLY A 43 -5.64 5.34 -3.12
CA GLY A 43 -5.38 5.69 -4.51
C GLY A 43 -5.88 4.65 -5.53
N TRP A 44 -6.59 3.61 -5.13
CA TRP A 44 -7.07 2.56 -6.03
C TRP A 44 -7.98 3.07 -7.16
N GLU A 45 -8.73 4.15 -6.92
CA GLU A 45 -9.64 4.76 -7.91
C GLU A 45 -8.86 5.45 -9.04
N THR A 46 -7.71 6.03 -8.72
CA THR A 46 -6.92 6.88 -9.63
C THR A 46 -5.66 6.19 -10.16
N ALA A 47 -5.24 5.06 -9.56
CA ALA A 47 -4.08 4.30 -9.98
C ALA A 47 -4.41 3.44 -11.23
N ASP A 48 -4.55 4.09 -12.38
CA ASP A 48 -4.85 3.44 -13.67
C ASP A 48 -3.61 3.45 -14.59
N ILE A 49 -2.45 3.21 -14.01
CA ILE A 49 -1.20 2.97 -14.73
C ILE A 49 -1.04 1.48 -15.03
N ARG A 50 -0.24 1.16 -16.06
CA ARG A 50 0.02 -0.22 -16.46
C ARG A 50 1.52 -0.46 -16.60
N ASP A 51 1.96 -1.63 -16.17
CA ASP A 51 3.33 -2.09 -16.42
C ASP A 51 3.48 -2.66 -17.85
N GLU A 52 4.64 -3.18 -18.18
CA GLU A 52 4.95 -3.81 -19.48
C GLU A 52 4.05 -5.03 -19.81
N ARG A 53 3.43 -5.64 -18.79
CA ARG A 53 2.48 -6.76 -18.93
C ARG A 53 1.04 -6.30 -19.10
N GLY A 54 0.79 -4.98 -18.99
CA GLY A 54 -0.55 -4.41 -19.01
C GLY A 54 -1.31 -4.49 -17.68
N LEU A 55 -0.64 -4.94 -16.60
CA LEU A 55 -1.24 -5.05 -15.27
C LEU A 55 -1.29 -3.70 -14.55
N THR A 56 -2.36 -3.48 -13.81
CA THR A 56 -2.60 -2.28 -12.98
C THR A 56 -2.20 -2.52 -11.52
N PRO A 57 -2.06 -1.48 -10.69
CA PRO A 57 -1.88 -1.64 -9.24
C PRO A 57 -2.97 -2.48 -8.56
N ARG A 58 -4.20 -2.47 -9.08
CA ARG A 58 -5.28 -3.35 -8.59
C ARG A 58 -5.00 -4.83 -8.85
N ASP A 59 -4.53 -5.16 -10.06
CA ASP A 59 -4.14 -6.53 -10.40
C ASP A 59 -2.99 -7.01 -9.50
N TYR A 60 -2.02 -6.16 -9.23
CA TYR A 60 -0.94 -6.49 -8.30
C TYR A 60 -1.39 -6.58 -6.85
N TYR A 61 -2.34 -5.76 -6.42
CA TYR A 61 -2.94 -5.91 -5.09
C TYR A 61 -3.60 -7.28 -4.92
N ASP A 62 -4.35 -7.74 -5.91
CA ASP A 62 -5.00 -9.06 -5.88
C ASP A 62 -3.96 -10.18 -5.79
N LEU A 63 -2.94 -10.16 -6.64
CA LEU A 63 -1.84 -11.14 -6.62
C LEU A 63 -1.09 -11.12 -5.28
N LEU A 64 -0.70 -9.95 -4.80
CA LEU A 64 0.05 -9.80 -3.55
C LEU A 64 -0.78 -10.17 -2.32
N SER A 65 -2.10 -10.00 -2.39
CA SER A 65 -3.04 -10.40 -1.34
C SER A 65 -3.02 -11.89 -1.04
N GLU A 66 -2.65 -12.71 -2.02
CA GLU A 66 -2.48 -14.16 -1.88
C GLU A 66 -1.07 -14.53 -1.38
N LEU A 67 -0.09 -13.60 -1.50
CA LEU A 67 1.33 -13.87 -1.23
C LEU A 67 1.81 -13.28 0.09
N TRP A 68 1.17 -12.21 0.58
CA TRP A 68 1.51 -11.65 1.89
C TRP A 68 1.24 -12.67 3.00
N SER A 69 2.22 -12.84 3.87
CA SER A 69 2.19 -13.82 4.94
C SER A 69 2.92 -13.32 6.18
N ALA A 70 2.86 -14.08 7.26
CA ALA A 70 3.65 -13.82 8.45
C ALA A 70 5.16 -13.81 8.15
N ASP A 71 5.62 -14.63 7.19
CA ASP A 71 7.04 -14.71 6.83
C ASP A 71 7.51 -13.48 6.06
N THR A 72 6.65 -12.87 5.25
CA THR A 72 6.94 -11.61 4.56
C THR A 72 6.68 -10.38 5.43
N CYS A 73 5.99 -10.51 6.57
CA CYS A 73 5.75 -9.44 7.53
C CYS A 73 7.04 -9.00 8.24
N ALA A 74 7.14 -7.71 8.58
CA ALA A 74 8.25 -7.18 9.37
C ALA A 74 8.38 -7.92 10.70
N PRO A 75 9.57 -8.38 11.12
CA PRO A 75 9.75 -9.26 12.29
C PRO A 75 9.10 -8.72 13.57
N ARG A 76 9.17 -7.40 13.78
CA ARG A 76 8.58 -6.73 14.96
C ARG A 76 7.05 -6.77 15.01
N MET A 77 6.39 -7.07 13.88
CA MET A 77 4.93 -7.07 13.71
C MET A 77 4.39 -8.47 13.39
N ARG A 78 5.26 -9.45 13.24
CA ARG A 78 4.90 -10.80 12.79
C ARG A 78 3.91 -11.51 13.71
N SER A 79 4.02 -11.30 15.02
CA SER A 79 3.08 -11.87 16.00
C SER A 79 1.65 -11.35 15.87
N ASP A 80 1.50 -10.16 15.32
CA ASP A 80 0.22 -9.46 15.19
C ASP A 80 -0.37 -9.58 13.77
N TRP A 81 0.40 -10.21 12.86
CA TRP A 81 -0.05 -10.46 11.50
C TRP A 81 -1.16 -11.52 11.47
N SER A 82 -2.19 -11.28 10.65
CA SER A 82 -3.23 -12.26 10.39
C SER A 82 -3.77 -12.12 8.96
N PRO A 83 -4.48 -13.14 8.41
CA PRO A 83 -5.14 -13.04 7.11
C PRO A 83 -6.13 -11.88 6.99
N GLU A 84 -6.74 -11.46 8.08
CA GLU A 84 -7.67 -10.31 8.16
C GLU A 84 -6.93 -8.97 8.08
N ASN A 85 -5.65 -8.94 8.49
CA ASN A 85 -4.75 -7.79 8.38
C ASN A 85 -3.47 -8.15 7.62
N LYS A 86 -3.63 -8.70 6.42
CA LYS A 86 -2.56 -9.24 5.58
C LYS A 86 -1.50 -8.21 5.16
N THR A 87 -1.87 -6.93 5.12
CA THR A 87 -0.96 -5.83 4.74
C THR A 87 -0.05 -5.38 5.88
N LEU A 88 -0.27 -5.88 7.11
CA LEU A 88 0.51 -5.51 8.29
C LEU A 88 2.00 -5.83 8.10
N GLY A 89 2.85 -4.80 8.23
CA GLY A 89 4.30 -4.95 8.14
C GLY A 89 4.87 -5.27 6.75
N GLN A 90 4.05 -5.13 5.69
CA GLN A 90 4.44 -5.41 4.31
C GLN A 90 4.90 -4.17 3.54
N CYS A 91 4.73 -2.96 4.07
CA CYS A 91 4.77 -1.70 3.32
C CYS A 91 6.07 -1.50 2.52
N SER A 92 7.24 -1.60 3.13
CA SER A 92 8.49 -1.28 2.44
C SER A 92 8.84 -2.29 1.35
N ILE A 93 8.69 -3.58 1.60
CA ILE A 93 9.03 -4.61 0.59
C ILE A 93 8.05 -4.57 -0.58
N THR A 94 6.77 -4.28 -0.32
CA THR A 94 5.75 -4.09 -1.36
C THR A 94 6.05 -2.84 -2.18
N ALA A 95 6.31 -1.69 -1.55
CA ALA A 95 6.56 -0.45 -2.27
C ALA A 95 7.80 -0.55 -3.19
N PHE A 96 8.89 -1.19 -2.75
CA PHE A 96 10.06 -1.39 -3.61
C PHE A 96 9.82 -2.44 -4.71
N LEU A 97 8.97 -3.43 -4.47
CA LEU A 97 8.58 -4.39 -5.50
C LEU A 97 7.72 -3.70 -6.59
N ILE A 98 6.80 -2.86 -6.19
CA ILE A 98 5.99 -2.04 -7.11
C ILE A 98 6.87 -1.05 -7.89
N GLN A 99 7.89 -0.46 -7.25
CA GLN A 99 8.88 0.37 -7.95
C GLN A 99 9.63 -0.40 -9.04
N ASP A 100 9.95 -1.68 -8.85
CA ASP A 100 10.56 -2.50 -9.89
C ASP A 100 9.66 -2.70 -11.10
N LEU A 101 8.34 -2.68 -10.91
CA LEU A 101 7.34 -2.99 -11.94
C LEU A 101 6.95 -1.73 -12.75
N TYR A 102 6.80 -0.61 -12.08
CA TYR A 102 6.30 0.63 -12.69
C TYR A 102 7.35 1.75 -12.79
N GLY A 103 8.51 1.57 -12.15
CA GLY A 103 9.44 2.69 -11.92
C GLY A 103 8.91 3.66 -10.87
N GLY A 104 9.17 4.96 -11.09
CA GLY A 104 8.78 6.01 -10.15
C GLY A 104 9.58 6.01 -8.86
N LYS A 105 8.98 6.50 -7.78
CA LYS A 105 9.64 6.70 -6.50
C LYS A 105 8.85 6.08 -5.35
N VAL A 106 9.58 5.72 -4.29
CA VAL A 106 9.02 5.31 -3.01
C VAL A 106 9.17 6.46 -2.03
N TYR A 107 8.07 6.84 -1.38
CA TYR A 107 8.05 7.82 -0.30
C TYR A 107 7.63 7.18 1.00
N GLY A 108 7.87 7.86 2.13
CA GLY A 108 7.53 7.33 3.43
C GLY A 108 6.79 8.33 4.30
N VAL A 109 5.59 7.96 4.77
CA VAL A 109 4.88 8.69 5.81
C VAL A 109 5.60 8.46 7.14
N PRO A 110 6.06 9.50 7.85
CA PRO A 110 6.67 9.33 9.17
C PRO A 110 5.66 8.78 10.19
N LEU A 111 6.04 7.71 10.90
CA LEU A 111 5.19 7.08 11.93
C LEU A 111 5.63 7.43 13.37
N GLY A 112 6.50 8.40 13.56
CA GLY A 112 7.22 8.60 14.80
C GLY A 112 8.34 7.56 14.97
N ASP A 113 9.01 7.51 16.10
CA ASP A 113 10.06 6.54 16.43
C ASP A 113 11.12 6.27 15.34
N GLY A 114 11.24 7.12 14.32
CA GLY A 114 12.15 7.00 13.17
C GLY A 114 11.72 5.96 12.12
N ASN A 115 10.53 5.40 12.23
CA ASN A 115 9.97 4.51 11.20
C ASN A 115 9.15 5.27 10.15
N PHE A 116 9.03 4.66 8.97
CA PHE A 116 8.26 5.17 7.85
C PHE A 116 7.31 4.10 7.33
N HIS A 117 6.13 4.53 6.92
CA HIS A 117 5.24 3.73 6.10
C HIS A 117 5.45 4.07 4.63
N CYS A 118 5.86 3.08 3.83
CA CYS A 118 6.24 3.29 2.43
C CYS A 118 5.05 3.19 1.48
N PHE A 119 5.02 4.10 0.48
CA PHE A 119 4.03 4.14 -0.59
C PHE A 119 4.69 4.53 -1.93
N ASN A 120 3.94 4.46 -3.04
CA ASN A 120 4.46 4.68 -4.38
C ASN A 120 3.92 5.95 -5.01
N VAL A 121 4.81 6.63 -5.77
CA VAL A 121 4.46 7.72 -6.68
C VAL A 121 5.03 7.39 -8.05
N VAL A 122 4.16 7.29 -9.06
CA VAL A 122 4.52 6.99 -10.45
C VAL A 122 3.85 8.01 -11.36
N GLY A 123 4.63 8.93 -11.93
CA GLY A 123 4.06 10.12 -12.56
C GLY A 123 3.21 10.91 -11.59
N ASP A 124 1.96 11.18 -11.94
CA ASP A 124 0.98 11.88 -11.09
C ASP A 124 0.16 10.92 -10.19
N CYS A 125 0.39 9.62 -10.30
CA CYS A 125 -0.36 8.62 -9.52
C CYS A 125 0.30 8.40 -8.15
N VAL A 126 -0.46 8.65 -7.08
CA VAL A 126 -0.08 8.34 -5.69
C VAL A 126 -0.94 7.19 -5.20
N PHE A 127 -0.35 6.08 -4.79
CA PHE A 127 -1.08 4.93 -4.27
C PHE A 127 -0.27 4.13 -3.26
N ASP A 128 -0.99 3.40 -2.40
CA ASP A 128 -0.42 2.65 -1.29
C ASP A 128 -1.16 1.32 -1.12
N LEU A 129 -0.60 0.25 -1.68
CA LEU A 129 -1.20 -1.08 -1.67
C LEU A 129 -1.34 -1.69 -0.26
N THR A 130 -0.72 -1.07 0.74
CA THR A 130 -0.68 -1.59 2.11
C THR A 130 -1.33 -0.68 3.14
N SER A 131 -2.04 0.36 2.70
CA SER A 131 -2.70 1.35 3.58
C SER A 131 -3.77 0.75 4.50
N GLU A 132 -4.36 -0.38 4.12
CA GLU A 132 -5.39 -1.06 4.92
C GLU A 132 -4.89 -1.50 6.30
N GLN A 133 -3.58 -1.66 6.51
CA GLN A 133 -3.01 -1.97 7.81
C GLN A 133 -3.35 -0.95 8.90
N PHE A 134 -3.80 0.24 8.51
CA PHE A 134 -4.20 1.31 9.42
C PHE A 134 -5.70 1.32 9.74
N GLY A 135 -6.45 0.30 9.33
CA GLY A 135 -7.85 0.14 9.71
C GLY A 135 -8.76 1.27 9.22
N GLY A 136 -8.50 1.81 8.02
CA GLY A 136 -9.29 2.89 7.42
C GLY A 136 -8.87 4.31 7.84
N VAL A 137 -7.85 4.46 8.69
CA VAL A 137 -7.24 5.77 8.95
C VAL A 137 -6.49 6.22 7.70
N ARG A 138 -6.87 7.40 7.18
CA ARG A 138 -6.19 7.99 6.03
C ARG A 138 -4.92 8.72 6.49
N LEU A 139 -3.79 8.26 5.98
CA LEU A 139 -2.51 8.92 6.21
C LEU A 139 -2.39 10.21 5.38
N ASN A 140 -1.50 11.11 5.82
CA ASN A 140 -1.10 12.26 5.02
C ASN A 140 0.07 11.86 4.11
N TYR A 141 -0.17 11.83 2.80
CA TYR A 141 0.83 11.48 1.79
C TYR A 141 1.55 12.68 1.19
N ALA A 142 1.23 13.92 1.64
CA ALA A 142 1.88 15.13 1.18
C ALA A 142 3.25 15.33 1.87
N ASP A 143 4.20 15.92 1.15
CA ASP A 143 5.52 16.35 1.65
C ASP A 143 6.32 15.26 2.38
N CYS A 144 6.11 14.00 2.01
CA CYS A 144 6.81 12.86 2.57
C CYS A 144 8.23 12.73 2.00
N PRO A 145 9.24 12.33 2.82
CA PRO A 145 10.59 12.11 2.32
C PRO A 145 10.69 10.88 1.41
N GLU A 146 11.50 11.00 0.37
CA GLU A 146 11.83 9.87 -0.50
C GLU A 146 12.58 8.79 0.29
N GLN A 147 12.22 7.53 0.06
CA GLN A 147 12.84 6.37 0.66
C GLN A 147 13.76 5.68 -0.34
N LEU A 148 15.01 5.51 0.04
CA LEU A 148 16.01 4.92 -0.83
C LEU A 148 16.16 3.43 -0.56
N ARG A 149 16.12 2.64 -1.61
CA ARG A 149 16.28 1.18 -1.57
C ARG A 149 17.58 0.77 -0.86
N GLU A 150 18.66 1.45 -1.17
CA GLU A 150 19.99 1.18 -0.61
C GLU A 150 19.97 1.30 0.92
N THR A 151 19.28 2.32 1.44
CA THR A 151 19.13 2.50 2.89
C THR A 151 18.27 1.40 3.51
N HIS A 152 17.15 1.05 2.86
CA HIS A 152 16.25 0.02 3.38
C HIS A 152 16.87 -1.36 3.38
N PHE A 153 17.65 -1.71 2.35
CA PHE A 153 18.22 -3.05 2.15
C PHE A 153 19.60 -3.25 2.78
N THR A 154 20.13 -2.25 3.50
CA THR A 154 21.22 -2.50 4.48
C THR A 154 20.78 -3.49 5.56
N LYS A 155 19.47 -3.56 5.87
CA LYS A 155 18.89 -4.57 6.75
C LYS A 155 18.68 -5.86 5.96
N GLU A 156 19.55 -6.83 6.16
CA GLU A 156 19.53 -8.12 5.44
C GLU A 156 18.17 -8.80 5.53
N GLU A 157 17.53 -8.82 6.72
CA GLU A 157 16.22 -9.45 6.90
C GLU A 157 15.14 -8.82 6.00
N LYS A 158 15.21 -7.50 5.77
CA LYS A 158 14.29 -6.80 4.90
C LYS A 158 14.54 -7.16 3.44
N ARG A 159 15.81 -7.24 3.02
CA ARG A 159 16.21 -7.65 1.68
C ARG A 159 15.74 -9.06 1.37
N LEU A 160 15.97 -10.00 2.30
CA LEU A 160 15.55 -11.40 2.14
C LEU A 160 14.02 -11.54 2.00
N ARG A 161 13.24 -10.80 2.81
CA ARG A 161 11.76 -10.79 2.70
C ARG A 161 11.31 -10.22 1.35
N TYR A 162 11.95 -9.16 0.88
CA TYR A 162 11.68 -8.58 -0.43
C TYR A 162 11.98 -9.58 -1.55
N GLU A 163 13.14 -10.26 -1.52
CA GLU A 163 13.52 -11.27 -2.50
C GLU A 163 12.55 -12.45 -2.52
N ALA A 164 12.11 -12.91 -1.35
CA ALA A 164 11.12 -13.97 -1.24
C ALA A 164 9.77 -13.57 -1.84
N LEU A 165 9.26 -12.36 -1.51
CA LEU A 165 8.00 -11.86 -2.06
C LEU A 165 8.09 -11.67 -3.58
N LYS A 166 9.21 -11.13 -4.08
CA LYS A 166 9.47 -10.98 -5.52
C LYS A 166 9.50 -12.30 -6.25
N ALA A 167 10.20 -13.30 -5.70
CA ALA A 167 10.26 -14.63 -6.30
C ALA A 167 8.88 -15.29 -6.38
N ALA A 168 8.08 -15.18 -5.32
CA ALA A 168 6.71 -15.70 -5.28
C ALA A 168 5.80 -15.00 -6.31
N LEU A 169 5.87 -13.67 -6.42
CA LEU A 169 5.11 -12.92 -7.41
C LEU A 169 5.49 -13.33 -8.84
N LEU A 170 6.78 -13.44 -9.14
CA LEU A 170 7.25 -13.83 -10.47
C LEU A 170 6.84 -15.26 -10.83
N ALA A 171 6.79 -16.18 -9.86
CA ALA A 171 6.27 -17.53 -10.08
C ALA A 171 4.77 -17.49 -10.43
N ARG A 172 3.97 -16.74 -9.67
CA ARG A 172 2.54 -16.59 -9.90
C ARG A 172 2.21 -15.96 -11.26
N LEU A 173 2.99 -14.95 -11.66
CA LEU A 173 2.83 -14.32 -12.98
C LEU A 173 3.12 -15.27 -14.15
N ARG A 174 4.08 -16.21 -14.00
CA ARG A 174 4.36 -17.22 -15.03
C ARG A 174 3.21 -18.23 -15.15
N GLU A 175 2.65 -18.67 -14.02
CA GLU A 175 1.50 -19.59 -14.00
C GLU A 175 0.30 -18.97 -14.72
N ASN A 176 0.00 -17.69 -14.44
CA ASN A 176 -1.12 -16.99 -15.06
C ASN A 176 -0.89 -16.64 -16.54
N GLY A 177 0.36 -16.49 -16.99
CA GLY A 177 0.70 -16.20 -18.39
C GLY A 177 0.83 -17.45 -19.27
N SER A 178 0.72 -18.67 -18.69
CA SER A 178 0.81 -19.94 -19.39
C SER A 178 -0.56 -20.59 -19.61
N ALA A 179 -1.63 -19.94 -19.18
CA ALA A 179 -3.03 -20.33 -19.40
C ALA A 179 -3.64 -19.49 -20.51
#